data_f4096f42639930d1f01ff929cf49d8d9
#
_entry.id   f4096f42639930d1f01ff929cf49d8d9
#
_cell.length_a   1.000
_cell.length_b   1.000
_cell.length_c   1.000
_cell.angle_alpha   90.00
_cell.angle_beta   90.00
_cell.angle_gamma   90.00
#
_symmetry.space_group_name_H-M   'P 1'
#
loop_
_entity.id
_entity.type
_entity.pdbx_description
1 polymer ?
#
loop_
_entity_poly.entity_id
_entity_poly.type
_entity_poly.pdbx_seq_one_letter_code
_entity_poly.pdbx_strand_id
1 'polypeptide(L)'
;MTQSLLRTLPVIAFVGLASCYRYSHEPPGGEYVKFAQLAPGYPAFAPGLGTVYVQPSTRPVGPYRSYDHNGKLITTIYMVPEKDLDEHLKIVSDEKTPPVDHWQMHYVKQMHGIDGPHYHITLWHVPAEEAAALK
;
A
#
# COMPACT_ATOMS: atom_id res chain seq x y z
N MET A 1 19.90 -6.91 -70.74
CA MET A 1 20.63 -6.95 -69.45
C MET A 1 19.92 -5.99 -68.50
N THR A 2 19.03 -6.51 -67.70
CA THR A 2 18.23 -5.71 -66.73
C THR A 2 18.64 -6.15 -65.34
N GLN A 3 19.37 -5.28 -64.64
CA GLN A 3 19.78 -5.54 -63.24
C GLN A 3 18.63 -5.10 -62.33
N SER A 4 18.09 -6.05 -61.59
CA SER A 4 17.10 -5.84 -60.55
C SER A 4 17.82 -5.49 -59.25
N LEU A 5 17.64 -4.23 -58.78
CA LEU A 5 18.13 -3.74 -57.49
C LEU A 5 17.13 -4.17 -56.39
N LEU A 6 17.48 -5.22 -55.62
CA LEU A 6 16.79 -5.54 -54.38
C LEU A 6 17.15 -4.47 -53.36
N ARG A 7 16.17 -3.63 -52.98
CA ARG A 7 16.24 -2.73 -51.82
C ARG A 7 15.92 -3.51 -50.57
N THR A 8 16.91 -3.78 -49.76
CA THR A 8 16.74 -4.28 -48.38
C THR A 8 16.31 -3.12 -47.49
N LEU A 9 15.10 -3.19 -46.98
CA LEU A 9 14.62 -2.28 -45.94
C LEU A 9 15.15 -2.72 -44.56
N PRO A 10 15.70 -1.80 -43.74
CA PRO A 10 16.12 -2.17 -42.39
C PRO A 10 14.89 -2.35 -41.51
N VAL A 11 14.77 -3.51 -40.89
CA VAL A 11 13.81 -3.75 -39.82
C VAL A 11 14.27 -3.00 -38.57
N ILE A 12 13.63 -1.91 -38.25
CA ILE A 12 13.84 -1.20 -36.99
C ILE A 12 13.11 -1.98 -35.91
N ALA A 13 13.86 -2.76 -35.11
CA ALA A 13 13.35 -3.40 -33.94
C ALA A 13 13.07 -2.32 -32.87
N PHE A 14 11.80 -2.01 -32.63
CA PHE A 14 11.38 -1.24 -31.45
C PHE A 14 11.62 -2.10 -30.21
N VAL A 15 12.72 -1.87 -29.53
CA VAL A 15 12.92 -2.37 -28.16
C VAL A 15 12.04 -1.49 -27.26
N GLY A 16 10.84 -1.97 -26.97
CA GLY A 16 9.98 -1.38 -25.96
C GLY A 16 10.69 -1.45 -24.61
N LEU A 17 11.16 -0.31 -24.11
CA LEU A 17 11.58 -0.16 -22.73
C LEU A 17 10.33 -0.29 -21.87
N ALA A 18 10.02 -1.52 -21.44
CA ALA A 18 9.09 -1.74 -20.36
C ALA A 18 9.69 -1.06 -19.12
N SER A 19 9.20 0.12 -18.81
CA SER A 19 9.49 0.82 -17.57
C SER A 19 8.90 -0.03 -16.45
N CYS A 20 9.71 -0.94 -15.90
CA CYS A 20 9.39 -1.61 -14.65
C CYS A 20 9.39 -0.54 -13.56
N TYR A 21 8.24 -0.01 -13.24
CA TYR A 21 8.02 0.74 -12.01
C TYR A 21 8.39 -0.20 -10.86
N ARG A 22 9.59 -0.07 -10.35
CA ARG A 22 10.00 -0.75 -9.12
C ARG A 22 9.31 -0.02 -7.99
N TYR A 23 8.14 -0.50 -7.59
CA TYR A 23 7.59 -0.11 -6.31
C TYR A 23 8.61 -0.50 -5.22
N SER A 24 8.85 0.41 -4.28
CA SER A 24 9.75 0.13 -3.16
C SER A 24 9.28 -1.12 -2.42
N HIS A 25 10.08 -2.16 -2.42
CA HIS A 25 9.88 -3.38 -1.66
C HIS A 25 10.49 -3.27 -0.25
N GLU A 26 10.69 -2.07 0.24
CA GLU A 26 11.23 -1.84 1.57
C GLU A 26 10.20 -1.15 2.45
N PRO A 27 10.15 -1.50 3.75
CA PRO A 27 9.37 -0.75 4.71
C PRO A 27 9.71 0.74 4.64
N PRO A 28 8.77 1.65 4.86
CA PRO A 28 9.03 3.07 4.78
C PRO A 28 10.10 3.47 5.82
N GLY A 29 11.09 4.21 5.36
CA GLY A 29 12.10 4.82 6.22
C GLY A 29 11.61 6.10 6.90
N GLY A 30 12.54 6.86 7.48
CA GLY A 30 12.25 8.15 8.10
C GLY A 30 11.49 8.03 9.41
N GLU A 31 10.39 8.78 9.54
CA GLU A 31 9.59 8.85 10.77
C GLU A 31 8.62 7.68 10.97
N TYR A 32 8.59 6.72 10.05
CA TYR A 32 7.75 5.53 10.21
C TYR A 32 8.31 4.57 11.25
N VAL A 33 7.45 4.13 12.17
CA VAL A 33 7.77 3.13 13.18
C VAL A 33 6.77 1.97 13.11
N LYS A 34 7.18 0.78 13.58
CA LYS A 34 6.27 -0.36 13.68
C LYS A 34 5.13 -0.04 14.64
N PHE A 35 3.90 -0.25 14.21
CA PHE A 35 2.73 0.02 15.04
C PHE A 35 2.72 -0.79 16.35
N ALA A 36 3.26 -2.01 16.33
CA ALA A 36 3.42 -2.85 17.53
C ALA A 36 4.29 -2.18 18.63
N GLN A 37 5.15 -1.22 18.30
CA GLN A 37 5.93 -0.46 19.30
C GLN A 37 5.10 0.63 19.99
N LEU A 38 4.02 1.08 19.34
CA LEU A 38 3.14 2.13 19.84
C LEU A 38 1.86 1.59 20.50
N ALA A 39 1.51 0.34 20.19
CA ALA A 39 0.28 -0.33 20.65
C ALA A 39 0.64 -1.67 21.33
N PRO A 40 0.90 -1.68 22.65
CA PRO A 40 1.18 -2.89 23.37
C PRO A 40 0.07 -3.93 23.17
N GLY A 41 0.45 -5.18 22.86
CA GLY A 41 -0.51 -6.25 22.54
C GLY A 41 -0.84 -6.38 21.04
N TYR A 42 -0.46 -5.42 20.20
CA TYR A 42 -0.55 -5.59 18.76
C TYR A 42 0.60 -6.50 18.25
N PRO A 43 0.35 -7.49 17.37
CA PRO A 43 1.39 -8.40 16.91
C PRO A 43 2.43 -7.68 16.03
N ALA A 44 3.69 -8.11 16.10
CA ALA A 44 4.76 -7.58 15.24
C ALA A 44 4.51 -7.88 13.76
N PHE A 45 3.87 -9.02 13.48
CA PHE A 45 3.36 -9.41 12.18
C PHE A 45 1.92 -9.91 12.35
N ALA A 46 0.98 -9.30 11.66
CA ALA A 46 -0.43 -9.70 11.70
C ALA A 46 -0.73 -10.64 10.53
N PRO A 47 -1.15 -11.90 10.77
CA PRO A 47 -1.56 -12.81 9.70
C PRO A 47 -2.61 -12.18 8.79
N GLY A 48 -2.46 -12.34 7.48
CA GLY A 48 -3.35 -11.74 6.48
C GLY A 48 -3.14 -10.24 6.23
N LEU A 49 -2.27 -9.59 6.99
CA LEU A 49 -2.01 -8.15 6.88
C LEU A 49 -0.52 -7.80 6.74
N GLY A 50 0.34 -8.44 7.53
CA GLY A 50 1.79 -8.17 7.53
C GLY A 50 2.26 -7.30 8.71
N THR A 51 3.44 -6.71 8.58
CA THR A 51 4.00 -5.76 9.55
C THR A 51 3.47 -4.37 9.27
N VAL A 52 2.80 -3.76 10.25
CA VAL A 52 2.18 -2.43 10.12
C VAL A 52 3.13 -1.34 10.61
N TYR A 53 3.25 -0.28 9.83
CA TYR A 53 4.03 0.92 10.11
C TYR A 53 3.14 2.16 10.08
N VAL A 54 3.46 3.16 10.89
CA VAL A 54 2.78 4.46 10.94
C VAL A 54 3.75 5.56 11.35
N GLN A 55 3.52 6.76 10.90
CA GLN A 55 4.16 7.95 11.47
C GLN A 55 3.43 8.33 12.77
N PRO A 56 4.11 8.46 13.91
CA PRO A 56 3.44 8.82 15.17
C PRO A 56 2.65 10.13 15.08
N SER A 57 3.14 11.10 14.32
CA SER A 57 2.51 12.42 14.13
C SER A 57 1.20 12.39 13.38
N THR A 58 0.93 11.35 12.58
CA THR A 58 -0.31 11.23 11.79
C THR A 58 -1.41 10.44 12.49
N ARG A 59 -1.15 9.92 13.70
CA ARG A 59 -2.16 9.18 14.46
C ARG A 59 -3.28 10.10 14.97
N PRO A 60 -4.50 9.59 15.10
CA PRO A 60 -4.91 8.22 14.80
C PRO A 60 -5.22 7.93 13.34
N VAL A 61 -5.32 8.92 12.48
CA VAL A 61 -5.84 8.75 11.11
C VAL A 61 -4.91 7.93 10.21
N GLY A 62 -3.59 8.13 10.29
CA GLY A 62 -2.63 7.47 9.41
C GLY A 62 -2.18 8.36 8.24
N PRO A 63 -1.60 7.80 7.16
CA PRO A 63 -1.73 6.40 6.73
C PRO A 63 -0.92 5.40 7.55
N TYR A 64 -1.51 4.24 7.78
CA TYR A 64 -0.80 3.03 8.22
C TYR A 64 -0.49 2.20 6.99
N ARG A 65 0.73 1.67 6.90
CA ARG A 65 1.18 0.86 5.76
C ARG A 65 1.61 -0.50 6.24
N SER A 66 1.09 -1.56 5.64
CA SER A 66 1.51 -2.92 5.97
C SER A 66 2.36 -3.53 4.88
N TYR A 67 3.35 -4.31 5.29
CA TYR A 67 4.32 -4.94 4.40
C TYR A 67 4.46 -6.43 4.75
N ASP A 68 4.66 -7.25 3.72
CA ASP A 68 5.01 -8.65 3.88
C ASP A 68 6.46 -8.83 4.38
N HIS A 69 6.91 -10.08 4.52
CA HIS A 69 8.28 -10.39 4.92
C HIS A 69 9.35 -9.99 3.89
N ASN A 70 8.97 -9.76 2.63
CA ASN A 70 9.85 -9.36 1.54
C ASN A 70 9.86 -7.84 1.34
N GLY A 71 9.13 -7.07 2.18
CA GLY A 71 9.01 -5.64 2.07
C GLY A 71 8.03 -5.16 0.99
N LYS A 72 7.17 -6.04 0.46
CA LYS A 72 6.12 -5.67 -0.48
C LYS A 72 4.98 -4.99 0.26
N LEU A 73 4.53 -3.82 -0.21
CA LEU A 73 3.37 -3.13 0.35
C LEU A 73 2.09 -3.93 0.09
N ILE A 74 1.38 -4.25 1.16
CA ILE A 74 0.13 -5.03 1.14
C ILE A 74 -1.07 -4.11 1.25
N THR A 75 -1.07 -3.20 2.25
CA THR A 75 -2.18 -2.27 2.45
C THR A 75 -1.74 -0.86 2.78
N THR A 76 -2.64 0.08 2.50
CA THR A 76 -2.65 1.41 3.10
C THR A 76 -3.97 1.55 3.87
N ILE A 77 -3.90 1.86 5.17
CA ILE A 77 -5.07 1.91 6.05
C ILE A 77 -5.19 3.30 6.65
N TYR A 78 -6.42 3.81 6.67
CA TYR A 78 -6.78 5.01 7.40
C TYR A 78 -7.76 4.63 8.52
N MET A 79 -7.52 5.13 9.72
CA MET A 79 -8.37 4.91 10.91
C MET A 79 -9.00 6.23 11.29
N VAL A 80 -10.22 6.46 10.83
CA VAL A 80 -10.91 7.74 10.99
C VAL A 80 -11.82 7.69 12.22
N PRO A 81 -11.50 8.43 13.29
CA PRO A 81 -12.39 8.51 14.44
C PRO A 81 -13.78 8.96 14.02
N GLU A 82 -14.83 8.34 14.57
CA GLU A 82 -16.22 8.69 14.24
C GLU A 82 -16.53 10.17 14.47
N LYS A 83 -15.96 10.75 15.53
CA LYS A 83 -16.11 12.18 15.86
C LYS A 83 -15.49 13.15 14.86
N ASP A 84 -14.54 12.65 14.02
CA ASP A 84 -13.80 13.45 13.05
C ASP A 84 -14.37 13.29 11.61
N LEU A 85 -15.49 12.56 11.48
CA LEU A 85 -16.23 12.44 10.23
C LEU A 85 -17.06 13.71 10.00
N ASP A 86 -16.48 14.67 9.34
CA ASP A 86 -17.15 15.91 8.94
C ASP A 86 -16.86 16.25 7.46
N GLU A 87 -17.45 17.35 6.98
CA GLU A 87 -17.29 17.80 5.59
C GLU A 87 -15.85 18.25 5.24
N HIS A 88 -14.99 18.42 6.24
CA HIS A 88 -13.59 18.84 6.07
C HIS A 88 -12.62 17.67 6.01
N LEU A 89 -13.06 16.44 6.33
CA LEU A 89 -12.22 15.27 6.28
C LEU A 89 -11.75 15.03 4.85
N LYS A 90 -10.44 15.08 4.65
CA LYS A 90 -9.80 14.78 3.39
C LYS A 90 -8.76 13.68 3.56
N ILE A 91 -8.97 12.55 2.89
CA ILE A 91 -7.99 11.49 2.78
C ILE A 91 -7.34 11.60 1.40
N VAL A 92 -6.04 11.83 1.38
CA VAL A 92 -5.26 11.97 0.14
C VAL A 92 -4.40 10.73 -0.02
N SER A 93 -4.56 10.03 -1.15
CA SER A 93 -3.67 8.92 -1.49
C SER A 93 -2.28 9.45 -1.88
N ASP A 94 -1.26 8.69 -1.53
CA ASP A 94 0.11 8.95 -1.98
C ASP A 94 0.28 8.37 -3.39
N GLU A 95 0.61 9.21 -4.37
CA GLU A 95 0.83 8.79 -5.76
C GLU A 95 1.98 7.78 -5.94
N LYS A 96 2.82 7.62 -4.91
CA LYS A 96 3.94 6.67 -4.92
C LYS A 96 3.55 5.26 -4.48
N THR A 97 2.30 5.04 -4.07
CA THR A 97 1.83 3.70 -3.73
C THR A 97 1.48 2.89 -4.99
N PRO A 98 1.60 1.54 -4.93
CA PRO A 98 1.08 0.68 -5.99
C PRO A 98 -0.40 0.94 -6.25
N PRO A 99 -0.93 0.57 -7.43
CA PRO A 99 -2.36 0.58 -7.70
C PRO A 99 -3.16 -0.15 -6.61
N VAL A 100 -4.35 0.33 -6.34
CA VAL A 100 -5.28 -0.33 -5.42
C VAL A 100 -5.99 -1.45 -6.19
N ASP A 101 -5.88 -2.68 -5.69
CA ASP A 101 -6.62 -3.84 -6.22
C ASP A 101 -8.09 -3.76 -5.81
N HIS A 102 -8.34 -3.63 -4.51
CA HIS A 102 -9.67 -3.46 -3.93
C HIS A 102 -9.59 -2.67 -2.63
N TRP A 103 -10.74 -2.24 -2.13
CA TRP A 103 -10.83 -1.53 -0.87
C TRP A 103 -12.01 -2.01 -0.04
N GLN A 104 -11.95 -1.75 1.25
CA GLN A 104 -13.04 -2.04 2.18
C GLN A 104 -13.09 -1.00 3.29
N MET A 105 -14.26 -0.81 3.85
CA MET A 105 -14.49 0.05 5.00
C MET A 105 -15.33 -0.70 6.02
N HIS A 106 -14.94 -0.63 7.29
CA HIS A 106 -15.71 -1.20 8.37
C HIS A 106 -15.58 -0.38 9.66
N TYR A 107 -16.60 -0.46 10.49
CA TYR A 107 -16.66 0.22 11.77
C TYR A 107 -16.05 -0.64 12.87
N VAL A 108 -15.22 -0.03 13.70
CA VAL A 108 -14.56 -0.67 14.84
C VAL A 108 -14.87 0.12 16.11
N LYS A 109 -15.49 -0.54 17.10
CA LYS A 109 -15.83 0.12 18.36
C LYS A 109 -14.62 0.41 19.23
N GLN A 110 -13.65 -0.51 19.23
CA GLN A 110 -12.45 -0.43 20.05
C GLN A 110 -11.31 -1.26 19.46
N MET A 111 -10.10 -0.71 19.47
CA MET A 111 -8.89 -1.39 19.06
C MET A 111 -7.70 -0.95 19.94
N HIS A 112 -6.72 -1.83 20.15
CA HIS A 112 -5.49 -1.47 20.85
C HIS A 112 -4.78 -0.29 20.17
N GLY A 113 -4.46 0.74 20.95
CA GLY A 113 -3.72 1.92 20.49
C GLY A 113 -4.54 2.96 19.73
N ILE A 114 -5.86 2.79 19.59
CA ILE A 114 -6.80 3.76 19.04
C ILE A 114 -7.94 3.95 20.01
N ASP A 115 -8.14 5.18 20.44
CA ASP A 115 -9.19 5.53 21.40
C ASP A 115 -10.53 5.76 20.70
N GLY A 116 -11.56 5.08 21.21
CA GLY A 116 -12.94 5.25 20.77
C GLY A 116 -13.29 4.59 19.44
N PRO A 117 -14.55 4.76 19.02
CA PRO A 117 -15.07 4.20 17.78
C PRO A 117 -14.50 4.91 16.57
N HIS A 118 -14.21 4.13 15.52
CA HIS A 118 -13.59 4.63 14.31
C HIS A 118 -13.90 3.74 13.10
N TYR A 119 -13.68 4.28 11.91
CA TYR A 119 -13.77 3.54 10.65
C TYR A 119 -12.38 3.18 10.15
N HIS A 120 -12.19 1.92 9.79
CA HIS A 120 -11.05 1.48 9.00
C HIS A 120 -11.40 1.59 7.52
N ILE A 121 -10.60 2.34 6.78
CA ILE A 121 -10.61 2.39 5.33
C ILE A 121 -9.32 1.72 4.87
N THR A 122 -9.44 0.52 4.31
CA THR A 122 -8.28 -0.29 3.88
C THR A 122 -8.22 -0.35 2.37
N LEU A 123 -7.14 0.15 1.82
CA LEU A 123 -6.78 0.05 0.41
C LEU A 123 -5.81 -1.13 0.25
N TRP A 124 -6.22 -2.16 -0.44
CA TRP A 124 -5.39 -3.34 -0.71
C TRP A 124 -4.62 -3.16 -2.02
N HIS A 125 -3.32 -3.43 -2.00
CA HIS A 125 -2.42 -3.36 -3.15
C HIS A 125 -2.10 -4.74 -3.72
N VAL A 126 -2.70 -5.77 -3.18
CA VAL A 126 -2.57 -7.18 -3.59
C VAL A 126 -3.95 -7.84 -3.64
N PRO A 127 -4.12 -8.91 -4.44
CA PRO A 127 -5.34 -9.70 -4.45
C PRO A 127 -5.66 -10.33 -3.09
N ALA A 128 -6.93 -10.59 -2.82
CA ALA A 128 -7.39 -11.12 -1.54
C ALA A 128 -6.77 -12.48 -1.19
N GLU A 129 -6.55 -13.35 -2.16
CA GLU A 129 -5.90 -14.64 -1.99
C GLU A 129 -4.43 -14.51 -1.59
N GLU A 130 -3.71 -13.51 -2.10
CA GLU A 130 -2.33 -13.22 -1.71
C GLU A 130 -2.28 -12.73 -0.26
N ALA A 131 -3.16 -11.81 0.12
CA ALA A 131 -3.26 -11.32 1.48
C ALA A 131 -3.55 -12.46 2.47
N ALA A 132 -4.51 -13.34 2.14
CA ALA A 132 -4.89 -14.48 2.98
C ALA A 132 -3.75 -15.51 3.18
N ALA A 133 -2.77 -15.55 2.29
CA ALA A 133 -1.61 -16.45 2.38
C ALA A 133 -0.51 -15.93 3.34
N LEU A 134 -0.58 -14.69 3.80
CA LEU A 134 0.40 -14.10 4.72
C LEU A 134 0.27 -14.73 6.13
N LYS A 135 1.38 -15.29 6.62
CA LYS A 135 1.46 -15.98 7.94
C LYS A 135 2.61 -15.43 8.76
#